data_1d01e5e3618aa6f15a36c15475fb0170
#
_entry.id   1d01e5e3618aa6f15a36c15475fb0170
#
_cell.length_a   1.000
_cell.length_b   1.000
_cell.length_c   1.000
_cell.angle_alpha   90.00
_cell.angle_beta   90.00
_cell.angle_gamma   90.00
#
_symmetry.space_group_name_H-M   'P 1'
#
loop_
_entity.id
_entity.type
_entity.pdbx_description
1 polymer ?
#
loop_
_entity_poly.entity_id
_entity_poly.type
_entity_poly.pdbx_seq_one_letter_code
_entity_poly.pdbx_strand_id
1 'polypeptide(L)'
;IDPPYNLAKDFNGLSFSAISSEKYAIYLRTWFHKVCDKLKPTGSLYMWGDWKCTAALQTVIEERLTVINRITWQREKGRGAKANWKNGMEDIWFAVNNPDDYYFDVESVKVKRRVLAPYKVDGKPKDWEATSDGKYRLTYPSNFWDDISIPFWSMPENTDHPTQKPEKL
;
A
#
# COMPACT_ATOMS: atom_id res chain seq x y z
N ILE A 1 -9.65 -0.83 0.33
CA ILE A 1 -10.35 -1.80 -0.56
C ILE A 1 -9.30 -2.70 -1.21
N ASP A 2 -9.50 -4.01 -1.15
CA ASP A 2 -8.67 -5.02 -1.82
C ASP A 2 -9.55 -5.76 -2.85
N PRO A 3 -9.66 -5.24 -4.09
CA PRO A 3 -10.51 -5.83 -5.11
C PRO A 3 -9.90 -7.13 -5.65
N PRO A 4 -10.68 -8.02 -6.27
CA PRO A 4 -10.12 -9.13 -7.02
C PRO A 4 -9.15 -8.61 -8.08
N TYR A 5 -7.88 -9.02 -8.00
CA TYR A 5 -6.89 -8.60 -8.99
C TYR A 5 -7.17 -9.26 -10.34
N ASN A 6 -6.81 -8.58 -11.40
CA ASN A 6 -6.97 -9.09 -12.77
C ASN A 6 -5.96 -10.21 -13.09
N LEU A 7 -6.02 -11.27 -12.32
CA LEU A 7 -5.13 -12.43 -12.40
C LEU A 7 -5.97 -13.71 -12.57
N ALA A 8 -5.43 -14.65 -13.32
CA ALA A 8 -5.99 -16.01 -13.36
C ALA A 8 -5.64 -16.71 -12.03
N LYS A 9 -6.62 -16.89 -11.16
CA LYS A 9 -6.48 -17.55 -9.85
C LYS A 9 -7.73 -18.32 -9.49
N ASP A 10 -7.53 -19.40 -8.77
CA ASP A 10 -8.58 -20.15 -8.08
C ASP A 10 -8.53 -19.84 -6.58
N PHE A 11 -9.66 -19.50 -6.01
CA PHE A 11 -9.85 -19.27 -4.57
C PHE A 11 -10.89 -20.26 -4.05
N ASN A 12 -10.44 -21.44 -3.63
CA ASN A 12 -11.29 -22.48 -3.03
C ASN A 12 -12.53 -22.81 -3.89
N GLY A 13 -12.35 -22.97 -5.21
CA GLY A 13 -13.41 -23.30 -6.16
C GLY A 13 -14.05 -22.10 -6.87
N LEU A 14 -13.66 -20.87 -6.52
CA LEU A 14 -14.01 -19.66 -7.26
C LEU A 14 -12.86 -19.29 -8.21
N SER A 15 -12.99 -19.63 -9.48
CA SER A 15 -11.96 -19.33 -10.48
C SER A 15 -12.17 -17.96 -11.10
N PHE A 16 -11.09 -17.17 -11.11
CA PHE A 16 -11.02 -15.89 -11.80
C PHE A 16 -10.11 -16.02 -13.03
N SER A 17 -10.55 -15.45 -14.16
CA SER A 17 -9.74 -15.36 -15.38
C SER A 17 -9.25 -13.93 -15.57
N ALA A 18 -7.99 -13.76 -15.98
CA ALA A 18 -7.50 -12.47 -16.41
C ALA A 18 -8.23 -12.00 -17.67
N ILE A 19 -8.64 -10.74 -17.67
CA ILE A 19 -9.32 -10.07 -18.79
C ILE A 19 -8.48 -8.88 -19.27
N SER A 20 -8.84 -8.23 -20.39
CA SER A 20 -8.13 -7.03 -20.82
C SER A 20 -8.27 -5.89 -19.80
N SER A 21 -7.31 -4.96 -19.79
CA SER A 21 -7.33 -3.80 -18.87
C SER A 21 -8.60 -2.97 -19.03
N GLU A 22 -9.10 -2.82 -20.26
CA GLU A 22 -10.35 -2.10 -20.54
C GLU A 22 -11.56 -2.77 -19.91
N LYS A 23 -11.67 -4.11 -20.07
CA LYS A 23 -12.76 -4.89 -19.45
C LYS A 23 -12.66 -4.85 -17.92
N TYR A 24 -11.45 -4.89 -17.40
CA TYR A 24 -11.23 -4.79 -15.94
C TYR A 24 -11.61 -3.40 -15.42
N ALA A 25 -11.29 -2.32 -16.13
CA ALA A 25 -11.75 -0.98 -15.78
C ALA A 25 -13.29 -0.86 -15.81
N ILE A 26 -13.95 -1.48 -16.81
CA ILE A 26 -15.43 -1.53 -16.85
C ILE A 26 -15.97 -2.25 -15.61
N TYR A 27 -15.39 -3.42 -15.26
CA TYR A 27 -15.78 -4.15 -14.04
C TYR A 27 -15.62 -3.29 -12.79
N LEU A 28 -14.48 -2.60 -12.62
CA LEU A 28 -14.25 -1.71 -11.49
C LEU A 28 -15.34 -0.63 -11.36
N ARG A 29 -15.72 0.01 -12.48
CA ARG A 29 -16.75 1.07 -12.49
C ARG A 29 -18.11 0.57 -12.01
N THR A 30 -18.44 -0.71 -12.20
CA THR A 30 -19.76 -1.25 -11.81
C THR A 30 -20.07 -1.11 -10.32
N TRP A 31 -19.04 -1.09 -9.49
CA TRP A 31 -19.18 -0.99 -8.05
C TRP A 31 -18.43 0.22 -7.45
N PHE A 32 -17.30 0.63 -8.02
CA PHE A 32 -16.43 1.66 -7.44
C PHE A 32 -17.14 3.02 -7.30
N HIS A 33 -17.89 3.46 -8.31
CA HIS A 33 -18.62 4.72 -8.24
C HIS A 33 -19.63 4.73 -7.09
N LYS A 34 -20.29 3.61 -6.82
CA LYS A 34 -21.20 3.46 -5.68
C LYS A 34 -20.49 3.54 -4.32
N VAL A 35 -19.26 3.07 -4.25
CA VAL A 35 -18.41 3.21 -3.05
C VAL A 35 -18.04 4.68 -2.85
N CYS A 36 -17.62 5.39 -3.90
CA CYS A 36 -17.32 6.82 -3.84
C CYS A 36 -18.50 7.64 -3.32
N ASP A 37 -19.74 7.32 -3.73
CA ASP A 37 -20.95 8.01 -3.28
C ASP A 37 -21.20 7.83 -1.75
N LYS A 38 -20.53 6.88 -1.10
CA LYS A 38 -20.61 6.65 0.35
C LYS A 38 -19.43 7.24 1.12
N LEU A 39 -18.40 7.71 0.42
CA LEU A 39 -17.25 8.32 1.05
C LEU A 39 -17.62 9.71 1.58
N LYS A 40 -17.26 10.00 2.82
CA LYS A 40 -17.47 11.34 3.41
C LYS A 40 -16.71 12.41 2.60
N PRO A 41 -17.12 13.69 2.65
CA PRO A 41 -16.37 14.77 2.01
C PRO A 41 -14.88 14.79 2.40
N THR A 42 -14.56 14.58 3.68
CA THR A 42 -13.19 14.47 4.21
C THR A 42 -12.62 13.05 4.14
N GLY A 43 -13.28 12.15 3.43
CA GLY A 43 -12.95 10.73 3.40
C GLY A 43 -11.77 10.40 2.52
N SER A 44 -11.02 9.38 2.93
CA SER A 44 -9.87 8.83 2.23
C SER A 44 -10.12 7.39 1.79
N LEU A 45 -9.51 7.02 0.68
CA LEU A 45 -9.55 5.68 0.10
C LEU A 45 -8.14 5.13 -0.03
N TYR A 46 -7.94 3.87 0.37
CA TYR A 46 -6.78 3.07 0.02
C TYR A 46 -7.24 1.88 -0.81
N MET A 47 -6.68 1.71 -2.02
CA MET A 47 -7.09 0.66 -2.95
C MET A 47 -5.89 -0.12 -3.46
N TRP A 48 -5.88 -1.42 -3.21
CA TRP A 48 -4.78 -2.33 -3.52
C TRP A 48 -4.85 -2.84 -4.96
N GLY A 49 -3.69 -3.10 -5.53
CA GLY A 49 -3.56 -3.77 -6.81
C GLY A 49 -2.16 -4.28 -7.09
N ASP A 50 -2.08 -5.25 -7.96
CA ASP A 50 -0.81 -5.68 -8.49
C ASP A 50 -0.43 -4.87 -9.74
N TRP A 51 0.81 -4.99 -10.20
CA TRP A 51 1.33 -4.24 -11.34
C TRP A 51 0.53 -4.40 -12.64
N LYS A 52 -0.21 -5.51 -12.82
CA LYS A 52 -1.03 -5.74 -14.02
C LYS A 52 -2.33 -4.96 -14.03
N CYS A 53 -2.86 -4.66 -12.86
CA CYS A 53 -4.12 -3.93 -12.72
C CYS A 53 -3.95 -2.48 -12.26
N THR A 54 -2.76 -2.08 -11.82
CA THR A 54 -2.52 -0.78 -11.19
C THR A 54 -2.89 0.40 -12.09
N ALA A 55 -2.65 0.33 -13.40
CA ALA A 55 -3.03 1.39 -14.34
C ALA A 55 -4.55 1.54 -14.49
N ALA A 56 -5.28 0.43 -14.56
CA ALA A 56 -6.74 0.44 -14.61
C ALA A 56 -7.35 0.98 -13.31
N LEU A 57 -6.76 0.63 -12.16
CA LEU A 57 -7.16 1.18 -10.87
C LEU A 57 -6.99 2.69 -10.82
N GLN A 58 -5.82 3.20 -11.19
CA GLN A 58 -5.57 4.64 -11.24
C GLN A 58 -6.60 5.36 -12.10
N THR A 59 -6.79 4.90 -13.33
CA THR A 59 -7.74 5.51 -14.27
C THR A 59 -9.14 5.60 -13.68
N VAL A 60 -9.63 4.53 -13.06
CA VAL A 60 -10.98 4.50 -12.50
C VAL A 60 -11.11 5.34 -11.23
N ILE A 61 -10.06 5.36 -10.39
CA ILE A 61 -10.05 6.19 -9.18
C ILE A 61 -10.11 7.66 -9.53
N GLU A 62 -9.30 8.10 -10.50
CA GLU A 62 -9.22 9.51 -10.93
C GLU A 62 -10.52 10.04 -11.58
N GLU A 63 -11.45 9.16 -11.97
CA GLU A 63 -12.78 9.57 -12.44
C GLU A 63 -13.65 10.19 -11.34
N ARG A 64 -13.37 9.90 -10.07
CA ARG A 64 -14.24 10.30 -8.94
C ARG A 64 -13.48 10.91 -7.77
N LEU A 65 -12.20 10.62 -7.61
CA LEU A 65 -11.38 11.01 -6.47
C LEU A 65 -10.06 11.64 -6.94
N THR A 66 -9.44 12.42 -6.07
CA THR A 66 -8.10 12.93 -6.30
C THR A 66 -7.07 11.95 -5.75
N VAL A 67 -6.22 11.42 -6.61
CA VAL A 67 -5.09 10.59 -6.19
C VAL A 67 -4.03 11.46 -5.55
N ILE A 68 -3.65 11.15 -4.32
CA ILE A 68 -2.59 11.83 -3.56
C ILE A 68 -1.25 11.10 -3.73
N ASN A 69 -1.26 9.77 -3.55
CA ASN A 69 -0.04 8.95 -3.68
C ASN A 69 -0.34 7.60 -4.31
N ARG A 70 0.67 7.08 -5.01
CA ARG A 70 0.86 5.65 -5.17
C ARG A 70 1.86 5.19 -4.11
N ILE A 71 1.45 4.26 -3.26
CA ILE A 71 2.28 3.62 -2.26
C ILE A 71 2.70 2.27 -2.84
N THR A 72 3.98 1.95 -2.77
CA THR A 72 4.50 0.64 -3.17
C THR A 72 4.85 -0.14 -1.92
N TRP A 73 4.15 -1.25 -1.71
CA TRP A 73 4.44 -2.17 -0.63
C TRP A 73 5.32 -3.32 -1.12
N GLN A 74 6.50 -3.45 -0.52
CA GLN A 74 7.40 -4.59 -0.75
C GLN A 74 6.93 -5.79 0.08
N ARG A 75 6.07 -6.63 -0.52
CA ARG A 75 5.48 -7.78 0.17
C ARG A 75 6.44 -8.96 0.36
N GLU A 76 7.41 -9.16 -0.53
CA GLU A 76 8.32 -10.28 -0.51
C GLU A 76 9.76 -9.86 -0.79
N LYS A 77 10.69 -10.45 0.00
CA LYS A 77 12.15 -10.32 -0.19
C LYS A 77 12.79 -11.66 -0.59
N GLY A 78 11.98 -12.61 -1.06
CA GLY A 78 12.40 -13.98 -1.35
C GLY A 78 13.17 -14.12 -2.66
N ARG A 79 13.41 -15.40 -3.03
CA ARG A 79 14.17 -15.77 -4.25
C ARG A 79 13.52 -15.21 -5.51
N GLY A 80 14.35 -14.72 -6.44
CA GLY A 80 13.90 -14.26 -7.74
C GLY A 80 13.40 -15.40 -8.66
N ALA A 81 12.88 -15.01 -9.83
CA ALA A 81 12.49 -15.95 -10.87
C ALA A 81 13.68 -16.21 -11.81
N LYS A 82 13.65 -17.33 -12.55
CA LYS A 82 14.75 -17.73 -13.44
C LYS A 82 14.76 -16.99 -14.77
N ALA A 83 13.59 -16.58 -15.27
CA ALA A 83 13.43 -16.05 -16.64
C ALA A 83 12.96 -14.58 -16.69
N ASN A 84 12.64 -13.97 -15.54
CA ASN A 84 12.23 -12.59 -15.41
C ASN A 84 12.50 -12.05 -13.99
N TRP A 85 12.11 -10.82 -13.74
CA TRP A 85 12.10 -10.24 -12.38
C TRP A 85 10.86 -10.71 -11.64
N LYS A 86 11.06 -11.36 -10.47
CA LYS A 86 9.93 -11.76 -9.62
C LYS A 86 9.18 -10.52 -9.14
N ASN A 87 7.86 -10.53 -9.29
CA ASN A 87 7.02 -9.49 -8.70
C ASN A 87 6.98 -9.64 -7.18
N GLY A 88 7.66 -8.74 -6.48
CA GLY A 88 7.75 -8.70 -5.01
C GLY A 88 6.99 -7.53 -4.39
N MET A 89 6.18 -6.81 -5.18
CA MET A 89 5.51 -5.58 -4.75
C MET A 89 4.03 -5.60 -5.11
N GLU A 90 3.26 -4.82 -4.35
CA GLU A 90 1.91 -4.40 -4.69
C GLU A 90 1.80 -2.88 -4.60
N ASP A 91 0.90 -2.30 -5.38
CA ASP A 91 0.60 -0.87 -5.33
C ASP A 91 -0.65 -0.64 -4.49
N ILE A 92 -0.65 0.48 -3.77
CA ILE A 92 -1.79 0.97 -3.01
C ILE A 92 -2.03 2.41 -3.44
N TRP A 93 -3.18 2.66 -4.01
CA TRP A 93 -3.59 3.99 -4.39
C TRP A 93 -4.24 4.69 -3.20
N PHE A 94 -3.61 5.76 -2.72
CA PHE A 94 -4.18 6.65 -1.73
C PHE A 94 -4.87 7.80 -2.45
N ALA A 95 -6.18 7.90 -2.28
CA ALA A 95 -7.00 8.92 -2.91
C ALA A 95 -7.99 9.53 -1.91
N VAL A 96 -8.41 10.74 -2.15
CA VAL A 96 -9.29 11.52 -1.27
C VAL A 96 -10.44 12.13 -2.05
N ASN A 97 -11.54 12.38 -1.36
CA ASN A 97 -12.70 13.06 -1.94
C ASN A 97 -12.41 14.55 -2.14
N ASN A 98 -11.85 15.22 -1.12
CA ASN A 98 -11.44 16.63 -1.20
C ASN A 98 -9.94 16.74 -0.87
N PRO A 99 -9.08 17.17 -1.83
CA PRO A 99 -7.64 17.31 -1.59
C PRO A 99 -7.28 18.44 -0.62
N ASP A 100 -8.16 19.41 -0.42
CA ASP A 100 -7.93 20.54 0.48
C ASP A 100 -8.42 20.28 1.91
N ASP A 101 -9.20 19.21 2.12
CA ASP A 101 -9.80 18.88 3.43
C ASP A 101 -9.98 17.37 3.56
N TYR A 102 -8.91 16.67 3.95
CA TYR A 102 -8.96 15.24 4.29
C TYR A 102 -8.16 14.96 5.56
N TYR A 103 -8.59 13.93 6.29
CA TYR A 103 -7.91 13.53 7.51
C TYR A 103 -6.68 12.65 7.19
N PHE A 104 -5.52 13.06 7.73
CA PHE A 104 -4.28 12.28 7.68
C PHE A 104 -3.49 12.49 8.97
N ASP A 105 -3.43 11.46 9.85
CA ASP A 105 -2.69 11.51 11.09
C ASP A 105 -1.22 11.11 10.85
N VAL A 106 -0.43 12.09 10.43
CA VAL A 106 1.01 11.90 10.15
C VAL A 106 1.82 11.56 11.40
N GLU A 107 1.39 11.98 12.58
CA GLU A 107 2.11 11.72 13.83
C GLU A 107 2.03 10.24 14.22
N SER A 108 0.86 9.61 14.06
CA SER A 108 0.65 8.19 14.37
C SER A 108 1.40 7.23 13.44
N VAL A 109 1.80 7.70 12.24
CA VAL A 109 2.50 6.87 11.26
C VAL A 109 4.00 7.16 11.16
N LYS A 110 4.56 8.02 12.02
CA LYS A 110 6.01 8.24 12.05
C LYS A 110 6.78 6.95 12.34
N VAL A 111 7.88 6.78 11.64
CA VAL A 111 8.75 5.61 11.77
C VAL A 111 10.09 5.96 12.40
N LYS A 112 10.56 5.10 13.30
CA LYS A 112 11.89 5.21 13.91
C LYS A 112 12.94 4.71 12.93
N ARG A 113 13.80 5.61 12.44
CA ARG A 113 14.88 5.27 11.50
C ARG A 113 16.25 5.54 12.10
N ARG A 114 17.22 4.66 11.79
CA ARG A 114 18.61 4.83 12.15
C ARG A 114 19.21 6.03 11.40
N VAL A 115 19.94 6.87 12.12
CA VAL A 115 20.60 8.04 11.55
C VAL A 115 21.97 7.67 11.03
N LEU A 116 22.16 7.76 9.71
CA LEU A 116 23.44 7.47 9.06
C LEU A 116 24.38 8.70 9.09
N ALA A 117 23.81 9.90 8.97
CA ALA A 117 24.54 11.17 9.03
C ALA A 117 23.94 12.06 10.14
N PRO A 118 24.42 11.99 11.38
CA PRO A 118 23.86 12.72 12.50
C PRO A 118 24.27 14.21 12.45
N TYR A 119 23.33 15.07 12.05
CA TYR A 119 23.52 16.51 12.11
C TYR A 119 23.42 17.04 13.54
N LYS A 120 24.27 18.02 13.85
CA LYS A 120 24.25 18.77 15.11
C LYS A 120 24.09 20.25 14.82
N VAL A 121 23.38 20.96 15.71
CA VAL A 121 23.27 22.39 15.73
C VAL A 121 23.74 22.81 17.13
N ASP A 122 24.73 23.69 17.21
CA ASP A 122 25.34 24.15 18.46
C ASP A 122 25.83 22.98 19.36
N GLY A 123 26.39 21.96 18.74
CA GLY A 123 26.91 20.77 19.43
C GLY A 123 25.84 19.76 19.89
N LYS A 124 24.56 20.07 19.75
CA LYS A 124 23.45 19.21 20.15
C LYS A 124 22.84 18.48 18.95
N PRO A 125 22.28 17.24 19.14
CA PRO A 125 21.50 16.60 18.12
C PRO A 125 20.37 17.49 17.61
N LYS A 126 20.22 17.61 16.28
CA LYS A 126 19.17 18.45 15.69
C LYS A 126 17.78 17.80 15.82
N ASP A 127 17.68 16.53 15.47
CA ASP A 127 16.40 15.81 15.36
C ASP A 127 16.57 14.29 15.57
N TRP A 128 17.56 13.90 16.38
CA TRP A 128 17.85 12.51 16.65
C TRP A 128 18.26 12.29 18.11
N GLU A 129 18.06 11.07 18.58
CA GLU A 129 18.40 10.63 19.93
C GLU A 129 19.46 9.53 19.87
N ALA A 130 20.40 9.55 20.84
CA ALA A 130 21.34 8.46 21.07
C ALA A 130 20.69 7.42 21.99
N THR A 131 20.72 6.16 21.58
CA THR A 131 20.30 5.03 22.40
C THR A 131 21.47 4.06 22.55
N SER A 132 21.33 3.00 23.40
CA SER A 132 22.32 1.94 23.53
C SER A 132 22.66 1.27 22.18
N ASP A 133 21.68 1.20 21.26
CA ASP A 133 21.79 0.48 20.00
C ASP A 133 22.14 1.38 18.81
N GLY A 134 22.32 2.69 19.05
CA GLY A 134 22.68 3.65 18.01
C GLY A 134 21.93 4.98 18.06
N LYS A 135 21.98 5.71 16.97
CA LYS A 135 21.33 7.01 16.82
C LYS A 135 20.09 6.86 15.97
N TYR A 136 18.95 7.36 16.44
CA TYR A 136 17.66 7.22 15.79
C TYR A 136 16.90 8.54 15.79
N ARG A 137 16.01 8.69 14.83
CA ARG A 137 15.03 9.78 14.77
C ARG A 137 13.66 9.25 14.32
N LEU A 138 12.62 9.95 14.71
CA LEU A 138 11.31 9.77 14.13
C LEU A 138 11.22 10.55 12.81
N THR A 139 10.84 9.90 11.73
CA THR A 139 10.69 10.49 10.41
C THR A 139 9.29 10.26 9.88
N TYR A 140 8.85 11.15 9.01
CA TYR A 140 7.65 10.91 8.22
C TYR A 140 7.84 9.68 7.33
N PRO A 141 6.84 8.82 7.19
CA PRO A 141 6.91 7.67 6.31
C PRO A 141 7.01 8.10 4.84
N SER A 142 7.65 7.27 4.03
CA SER A 142 7.63 7.42 2.57
C SER A 142 6.49 6.58 1.99
N ASN A 143 6.23 6.77 0.71
CA ASN A 143 5.31 5.92 -0.06
C ASN A 143 5.94 4.60 -0.53
N PHE A 144 7.06 4.19 0.03
CA PHE A 144 7.67 2.88 -0.15
C PHE A 144 7.71 2.17 1.20
N TRP A 145 6.92 1.09 1.31
CA TRP A 145 6.76 0.32 2.55
C TRP A 145 7.51 -0.99 2.44
N ASP A 146 8.63 -1.08 3.10
CA ASP A 146 9.55 -2.23 3.08
C ASP A 146 9.68 -2.94 4.45
N ASP A 147 8.94 -2.47 5.44
CA ASP A 147 8.98 -2.94 6.84
C ASP A 147 7.72 -3.75 7.25
N ILE A 148 6.80 -4.00 6.32
CA ILE A 148 5.58 -4.78 6.54
C ILE A 148 5.70 -6.09 5.76
N SER A 149 5.85 -7.20 6.49
CA SER A 149 5.94 -8.53 5.89
C SER A 149 4.56 -9.13 5.65
N ILE A 150 4.46 -10.02 4.66
CA ILE A 150 3.29 -10.90 4.54
C ILE A 150 3.18 -11.80 5.79
N PRO A 151 1.97 -12.22 6.19
CA PRO A 151 1.80 -13.18 7.27
C PRO A 151 2.46 -14.51 6.92
N PHE A 152 3.43 -14.94 7.73
CA PHE A 152 4.03 -16.27 7.62
C PHE A 152 3.19 -17.30 8.39
N TRP A 153 3.28 -18.56 8.00
CA TRP A 153 2.55 -19.66 8.62
C TRP A 153 2.73 -19.76 10.16
N SER A 154 3.83 -19.26 10.69
CA SER A 154 4.13 -19.23 12.12
C SER A 154 3.63 -18.01 12.88
N MET A 155 3.06 -17.02 12.17
CA MET A 155 2.55 -15.80 12.80
C MET A 155 1.12 -16.02 13.32
N PRO A 156 0.78 -15.49 14.53
CA PRO A 156 -0.55 -15.64 15.11
C PRO A 156 -1.71 -15.12 14.21
N GLU A 157 -1.44 -14.09 13.40
CA GLU A 157 -2.41 -13.50 12.48
C GLU A 157 -2.67 -14.35 11.23
N ASN A 158 -1.84 -15.40 10.98
CA ASN A 158 -1.99 -16.21 9.77
C ASN A 158 -3.29 -17.01 9.79
N THR A 159 -3.99 -16.99 8.66
CA THR A 159 -5.23 -17.75 8.43
C THR A 159 -5.09 -18.60 7.17
N ASP A 160 -6.08 -19.44 6.87
CA ASP A 160 -6.15 -20.25 5.65
C ASP A 160 -6.41 -19.41 4.39
N HIS A 161 -6.52 -18.10 4.48
CA HIS A 161 -6.77 -17.25 3.32
C HIS A 161 -5.51 -17.14 2.44
N PRO A 162 -5.56 -17.56 1.16
CA PRO A 162 -4.37 -17.73 0.32
C PRO A 162 -3.65 -16.43 -0.07
N THR A 163 -4.29 -15.28 0.15
CA THR A 163 -3.74 -13.95 -0.16
C THR A 163 -4.02 -12.94 0.95
N GLN A 164 -3.99 -13.42 2.19
CA GLN A 164 -4.19 -12.58 3.36
C GLN A 164 -3.25 -11.38 3.36
N LYS A 165 -3.78 -10.21 3.65
CA LYS A 165 -2.98 -9.02 3.96
C LYS A 165 -2.60 -9.03 5.45
N PRO A 166 -1.41 -8.52 5.82
CA PRO A 166 -1.03 -8.39 7.21
C PRO A 166 -1.86 -7.33 7.94
N GLU A 167 -2.12 -7.53 9.22
CA GLU A 167 -2.88 -6.58 10.06
C GLU A 167 -2.21 -5.21 10.17
N LYS A 168 -0.88 -5.17 10.04
CA LYS A 168 -0.09 -3.93 10.06
C LYS A 168 -0.30 -3.06 8.80
N LEU A 169 -0.78 -3.64 7.73
CA LEU A 169 -0.98 -2.96 6.46
C LEU A 169 -2.29 -2.17 6.44
#